data_1b9aaa7894d18d0ab2c2d31f7b07a16e
#
_entry.id   1b9aaa7894d18d0ab2c2d31f7b07a16e
#
_cell.length_a   1.000
_cell.length_b   1.000
_cell.length_c   1.000
_cell.angle_alpha   90.00
_cell.angle_beta   90.00
_cell.angle_gamma   90.00
#
_symmetry.space_group_name_H-M   'P 1'
#
loop_
_entity.id
_entity.type
_entity.pdbx_description
1 polymer ?
#
loop_
_entity_poly.entity_id
_entity_poly.type
_entity_poly.pdbx_seq_one_letter_code
_entity_poly.pdbx_strand_id
1 'polypeptide(L)'
;MDFAAFGDYGDFRRKQTAKAASQPGEFVRPAYPFQGRITADGSSGYPAVPGRYHLYISWACPWAHRTAIVRQLLGLQDVISLSAVDPVRDGRGWAFREGPGYSLDPVNGFALLREAYEATEPGYDGHISVPVLWDRETSRIVSNNFPDITIDLDTQFGAYAHGDYDLYPERLRPEIDAINATVYQNVNNGVYRAGMATTQQAYHDAAGLRATQAGDDRDA
;
A
#
# COMPACT_ATOMS: atom_id res chain seq x y z
N MET A 1 -11.10 23.22 -6.85
CA MET A 1 -10.35 21.96 -7.09
C MET A 1 -10.60 21.55 -8.53
N ASP A 2 -9.57 21.48 -9.32
CA ASP A 2 -9.71 21.06 -10.71
C ASP A 2 -9.74 19.52 -10.76
N PHE A 3 -10.92 18.93 -10.96
CA PHE A 3 -11.11 17.49 -11.06
C PHE A 3 -10.49 16.88 -12.33
N ALA A 4 -10.00 17.67 -13.26
CA ALA A 4 -9.28 17.21 -14.45
C ALA A 4 -7.97 16.45 -14.12
N ALA A 5 -7.37 16.71 -12.94
CA ALA A 5 -6.18 16.03 -12.48
C ALA A 5 -6.36 14.52 -12.16
N PHE A 6 -7.60 14.02 -12.17
CA PHE A 6 -7.90 12.59 -11.98
C PHE A 6 -7.98 11.79 -13.29
N GLY A 7 -7.74 12.42 -14.46
CA GLY A 7 -7.90 11.79 -15.78
C GLY A 7 -7.09 10.52 -15.95
N ASP A 8 -5.81 10.55 -15.60
CA ASP A 8 -4.92 9.37 -15.76
C ASP A 8 -5.25 8.23 -14.80
N TYR A 9 -5.72 8.55 -13.59
CA TYR A 9 -6.22 7.53 -12.69
C TYR A 9 -7.48 6.86 -13.24
N GLY A 10 -8.30 7.61 -13.97
CA GLY A 10 -9.47 7.10 -14.70
C GLY A 10 -9.13 6.15 -15.84
N ASP A 11 -8.06 6.41 -16.60
CA ASP A 11 -7.62 5.55 -17.70
C ASP A 11 -6.97 4.27 -17.20
N PHE A 12 -6.20 4.35 -16.14
CA PHE A 12 -5.70 3.19 -15.42
C PHE A 12 -6.86 2.29 -14.93
N ARG A 13 -7.89 2.87 -14.32
CA ARG A 13 -9.13 2.17 -13.94
C ARG A 13 -9.73 1.41 -15.12
N ARG A 14 -9.89 2.08 -16.28
CA ARG A 14 -10.54 1.49 -17.46
C ARG A 14 -9.75 0.32 -18.04
N LYS A 15 -8.43 0.43 -18.11
CA LYS A 15 -7.58 -0.61 -18.71
C LYS A 15 -7.49 -1.88 -17.85
N GLN A 16 -7.43 -1.73 -16.53
CA GLN A 16 -7.27 -2.89 -15.63
C GLN A 16 -8.59 -3.50 -15.17
N THR A 17 -9.61 -2.70 -14.89
CA THR A 17 -10.94 -3.20 -14.51
C THR A 17 -11.61 -3.95 -15.63
N ALA A 18 -11.49 -3.50 -16.87
CA ALA A 18 -12.13 -4.16 -18.02
C ALA A 18 -11.64 -5.60 -18.25
N LYS A 19 -10.44 -5.95 -17.80
CA LYS A 19 -9.83 -7.28 -17.99
C LYS A 19 -10.15 -8.27 -16.86
N ALA A 20 -10.51 -7.80 -15.66
CA ALA A 20 -10.72 -8.61 -14.47
C ALA A 20 -12.14 -8.50 -13.88
N ALA A 21 -12.97 -7.58 -14.40
CA ALA A 21 -14.32 -7.36 -13.89
C ALA A 21 -15.23 -8.55 -14.25
N SER A 22 -16.01 -9.01 -13.27
CA SER A 22 -17.03 -10.06 -13.48
C SER A 22 -18.30 -9.51 -14.12
N GLN A 23 -18.50 -8.19 -14.03
CA GLN A 23 -19.65 -7.48 -14.62
C GLN A 23 -19.26 -6.06 -15.06
N PRO A 24 -20.06 -5.45 -15.98
CA PRO A 24 -19.80 -4.08 -16.42
C PRO A 24 -19.81 -3.09 -15.27
N GLY A 25 -18.80 -2.23 -15.23
CA GLY A 25 -18.72 -1.13 -14.26
C GLY A 25 -18.20 -1.50 -12.87
N GLU A 26 -17.83 -2.75 -12.64
CA GLU A 26 -17.20 -3.19 -11.41
C GLU A 26 -15.75 -2.67 -11.32
N PHE A 27 -15.35 -2.26 -10.13
CA PHE A 27 -13.95 -1.98 -9.81
C PHE A 27 -13.26 -3.24 -9.27
N VAL A 28 -12.21 -3.67 -9.94
CA VAL A 28 -11.32 -4.73 -9.47
C VAL A 28 -9.96 -4.12 -9.13
N ARG A 29 -9.50 -4.34 -7.90
CA ARG A 29 -8.19 -3.87 -7.48
C ARG A 29 -7.08 -4.65 -8.17
N PRO A 30 -6.10 -3.98 -8.79
CA PRO A 30 -4.92 -4.65 -9.32
C PRO A 30 -4.13 -5.36 -8.21
N ALA A 31 -3.55 -6.49 -8.53
CA ALA A 31 -2.60 -7.16 -7.65
C ALA A 31 -1.36 -6.28 -7.42
N TYR A 32 -0.71 -6.47 -6.29
CA TYR A 32 0.59 -5.86 -6.02
C TYR A 32 1.67 -6.65 -6.77
N PRO A 33 2.40 -6.05 -7.71
CA PRO A 33 3.39 -6.78 -8.53
C PRO A 33 4.64 -7.15 -7.75
N PHE A 34 5.03 -6.35 -6.75
CA PHE A 34 6.24 -6.58 -5.96
C PHE A 34 5.84 -7.07 -4.57
N GLN A 35 6.20 -8.33 -4.27
CA GLN A 35 5.83 -9.03 -3.04
C GLN A 35 7.05 -9.73 -2.40
N GLY A 36 8.23 -9.14 -2.53
CA GLY A 36 9.42 -9.57 -1.81
C GLY A 36 9.23 -9.42 -0.31
N ARG A 37 9.87 -10.30 0.47
CA ARG A 37 9.78 -10.31 1.92
C ARG A 37 11.13 -9.98 2.53
N ILE A 38 11.12 -9.30 3.66
CA ILE A 38 12.30 -9.16 4.51
C ILE A 38 12.33 -10.33 5.48
N THR A 39 13.52 -10.87 5.75
CA THR A 39 13.72 -11.88 6.79
C THR A 39 14.89 -11.51 7.68
N ALA A 40 14.77 -11.77 8.98
CA ALA A 40 15.80 -11.45 9.95
C ALA A 40 17.14 -12.15 9.64
N ASP A 41 17.08 -13.39 9.12
CA ASP A 41 18.23 -14.22 8.75
C ASP A 41 18.75 -13.96 7.31
N GLY A 42 18.05 -13.14 6.52
CA GLY A 42 18.41 -12.85 5.12
C GLY A 42 18.08 -13.96 4.12
N SER A 43 17.38 -14.99 4.52
CA SER A 43 17.04 -16.15 3.66
C SER A 43 16.20 -15.78 2.44
N SER A 44 15.45 -14.67 2.50
CA SER A 44 14.70 -14.11 1.38
C SER A 44 15.55 -13.37 0.34
N GLY A 45 16.84 -13.10 0.62
CA GLY A 45 17.71 -12.19 -0.12
C GLY A 45 17.62 -10.73 0.34
N TYR A 46 16.69 -10.41 1.24
CA TYR A 46 16.50 -9.09 1.85
C TYR A 46 16.60 -9.19 3.38
N PRO A 47 17.83 -9.16 3.94
CA PRO A 47 18.03 -9.24 5.39
C PRO A 47 17.51 -7.97 6.10
N ALA A 48 17.02 -8.11 7.33
CA ALA A 48 16.64 -6.97 8.15
C ALA A 48 17.89 -6.22 8.65
N VAL A 49 18.35 -5.23 7.90
CA VAL A 49 19.55 -4.43 8.18
C VAL A 49 19.19 -2.95 8.36
N PRO A 50 19.63 -2.28 9.45
CA PRO A 50 19.40 -0.86 9.66
C PRO A 50 19.98 -0.01 8.53
N GLY A 51 19.19 1.01 8.10
CA GLY A 51 19.62 1.97 7.07
C GLY A 51 19.51 1.45 5.63
N ARG A 52 19.30 0.14 5.42
CA ARG A 52 19.19 -0.46 4.08
C ARG A 52 17.90 -0.07 3.38
N TYR A 53 16.79 0.01 4.10
CA TYR A 53 15.48 0.20 3.48
C TYR A 53 14.95 1.62 3.63
N HIS A 54 14.16 2.01 2.64
CA HIS A 54 13.43 3.28 2.62
C HIS A 54 11.96 3.04 2.29
N LEU A 55 11.07 3.71 3.02
CA LEU A 55 9.63 3.61 2.83
C LEU A 55 9.11 4.86 2.12
N TYR A 56 8.63 4.70 0.89
CA TYR A 56 7.89 5.75 0.18
C TYR A 56 6.41 5.64 0.48
N ILE A 57 5.81 6.73 0.93
CA ILE A 57 4.40 6.81 1.30
C ILE A 57 3.71 8.02 0.67
N SER A 58 2.39 8.08 0.82
CA SER A 58 1.61 9.31 0.72
C SER A 58 0.69 9.41 1.93
N TRP A 59 0.65 10.57 2.57
CA TRP A 59 -0.26 10.81 3.71
C TRP A 59 -1.74 10.75 3.31
N ALA A 60 -2.06 10.93 2.03
CA ALA A 60 -3.42 10.74 1.50
C ALA A 60 -3.83 9.28 1.31
N CYS A 61 -2.87 8.33 1.43
CA CYS A 61 -3.14 6.91 1.19
C CYS A 61 -3.24 6.14 2.52
N PRO A 62 -4.42 5.63 2.92
CA PRO A 62 -4.59 4.89 4.17
C PRO A 62 -3.78 3.59 4.21
N TRP A 63 -3.54 2.96 3.07
CA TRP A 63 -2.70 1.76 2.95
C TRP A 63 -1.24 2.05 3.31
N ALA A 64 -0.70 3.17 2.81
CA ALA A 64 0.65 3.61 3.12
C ALA A 64 0.76 4.15 4.55
N HIS A 65 -0.27 4.85 5.03
CA HIS A 65 -0.31 5.37 6.40
C HIS A 65 -0.20 4.25 7.44
N ARG A 66 -0.83 3.10 7.20
CA ARG A 66 -0.69 1.92 8.07
C ARG A 66 0.77 1.50 8.24
N THR A 67 1.57 1.48 7.17
CA THR A 67 2.98 1.10 7.26
C THR A 67 3.81 2.13 8.05
N ALA A 68 3.50 3.42 7.90
CA ALA A 68 4.13 4.49 8.67
C ALA A 68 3.79 4.40 10.16
N ILE A 69 2.54 4.07 10.52
CA ILE A 69 2.09 3.86 11.90
C ILE A 69 2.86 2.70 12.53
N VAL A 70 2.94 1.55 11.85
CA VAL A 70 3.66 0.37 12.36
C VAL A 70 5.13 0.70 12.58
N ARG A 71 5.79 1.34 11.60
CA ARG A 71 7.17 1.82 11.73
C ARG A 71 7.36 2.71 12.97
N GLN A 72 6.40 3.62 13.23
CA GLN A 72 6.44 4.53 14.37
C GLN A 72 6.23 3.81 15.69
N LEU A 73 5.25 2.93 15.80
CA LEU A 73 4.95 2.17 17.02
C LEU A 73 6.11 1.27 17.44
N LEU A 74 6.80 0.68 16.48
CA LEU A 74 7.96 -0.19 16.73
C LEU A 74 9.27 0.58 16.94
N GLY A 75 9.26 1.91 16.88
CA GLY A 75 10.47 2.73 17.07
C GLY A 75 11.52 2.57 15.98
N LEU A 76 11.11 2.22 14.75
CA LEU A 76 12.02 1.92 13.62
C LEU A 76 12.43 3.15 12.80
N GLN A 77 12.30 4.37 13.34
CA GLN A 77 12.55 5.60 12.59
C GLN A 77 14.02 5.75 12.16
N ASP A 78 14.94 5.31 12.99
CA ASP A 78 16.38 5.35 12.70
C ASP A 78 16.86 4.09 11.93
N VAL A 79 16.01 3.08 11.81
CA VAL A 79 16.29 1.81 11.12
C VAL A 79 15.84 1.83 9.67
N ILE A 80 14.65 2.37 9.42
CA ILE A 80 14.04 2.47 8.09
C ILE A 80 13.65 3.93 7.87
N SER A 81 14.31 4.59 6.94
CA SER A 81 13.97 5.96 6.58
C SER A 81 12.64 6.03 5.82
N LEU A 82 12.02 7.21 5.81
CA LEU A 82 10.72 7.43 5.18
C LEU A 82 10.71 8.78 4.48
N SER A 83 10.10 8.84 3.30
CA SER A 83 9.68 10.09 2.68
C SER A 83 8.27 9.97 2.10
N ALA A 84 7.59 11.10 2.01
CA ALA A 84 6.26 11.17 1.44
C ALA A 84 6.28 11.89 0.10
N VAL A 85 5.52 11.35 -0.86
CA VAL A 85 5.19 12.06 -2.10
C VAL A 85 4.12 13.11 -1.84
N ASP A 86 3.97 14.07 -2.76
CA ASP A 86 2.87 15.04 -2.77
C ASP A 86 1.53 14.29 -2.65
N PRO A 87 0.69 14.60 -1.66
CA PRO A 87 -0.61 13.94 -1.49
C PRO A 87 -1.58 14.23 -2.65
N VAL A 88 -1.36 15.29 -3.40
CA VAL A 88 -2.14 15.64 -4.60
C VAL A 88 -1.43 15.08 -5.83
N ARG A 89 -2.02 14.05 -6.43
CA ARG A 89 -1.53 13.48 -7.68
C ARG A 89 -1.82 14.44 -8.84
N ASP A 90 -0.86 14.61 -9.71
CA ASP A 90 -1.08 15.24 -11.02
C ASP A 90 -1.21 14.18 -12.14
N GLY A 91 -1.35 14.62 -13.40
CA GLY A 91 -1.47 13.71 -14.56
C GLY A 91 -0.30 12.76 -14.78
N ARG A 92 0.83 12.98 -14.10
CA ARG A 92 2.01 12.10 -14.12
C ARG A 92 2.01 11.06 -13.00
N GLY A 93 1.10 11.17 -12.01
CA GLY A 93 0.97 10.28 -10.86
C GLY A 93 1.53 10.87 -9.55
N TRP A 94 2.21 10.06 -8.77
CA TRP A 94 2.83 10.45 -7.51
C TRP A 94 4.14 11.19 -7.76
N ALA A 95 4.23 12.46 -7.36
CA ALA A 95 5.41 13.30 -7.55
C ALA A 95 6.12 13.58 -6.23
N PHE A 96 7.44 13.68 -6.26
CA PHE A 96 8.24 14.20 -5.17
C PHE A 96 8.41 15.71 -5.36
N ARG A 97 7.97 16.48 -4.37
CA ARG A 97 8.01 17.95 -4.36
C ARG A 97 8.24 18.45 -2.94
N GLU A 98 8.70 19.68 -2.80
CA GLU A 98 8.75 20.35 -1.51
C GLU A 98 7.36 20.82 -1.09
N GLY A 99 6.99 20.53 0.17
CA GLY A 99 5.73 20.98 0.75
C GLY A 99 5.50 20.50 2.18
N PRO A 100 4.39 20.90 2.80
CA PRO A 100 4.10 20.54 4.18
C PRO A 100 3.91 19.03 4.37
N GLY A 101 4.89 18.37 5.03
CA GLY A 101 4.85 16.95 5.35
C GLY A 101 5.24 16.01 4.19
N TYR A 102 5.72 16.55 3.07
CA TYR A 102 6.28 15.78 1.96
C TYR A 102 7.51 16.51 1.38
N SER A 103 8.36 15.81 0.65
CA SER A 103 9.66 16.34 0.22
C SER A 103 10.08 15.78 -1.15
N LEU A 104 11.16 16.35 -1.68
CA LEU A 104 11.94 15.69 -2.73
C LEU A 104 12.41 14.33 -2.25
N ASP A 105 12.67 13.40 -3.19
CA ASP A 105 13.24 12.09 -2.87
C ASP A 105 14.68 12.23 -2.36
N PRO A 106 14.94 11.90 -1.07
CA PRO A 106 16.28 12.05 -0.49
C PRO A 106 17.20 10.85 -0.78
N VAL A 107 16.70 9.81 -1.43
CA VAL A 107 17.43 8.54 -1.63
C VAL A 107 17.99 8.43 -3.03
N ASN A 108 17.15 8.60 -4.03
CA ASN A 108 17.53 8.41 -5.44
C ASN A 108 17.41 9.70 -6.27
N GLY A 109 16.78 10.76 -5.72
CA GLY A 109 16.50 12.00 -6.44
C GLY A 109 15.42 11.85 -7.51
N PHE A 110 14.53 10.86 -7.39
CA PHE A 110 13.42 10.67 -8.32
C PHE A 110 12.48 11.89 -8.29
N ALA A 111 12.02 12.31 -9.45
CA ALA A 111 10.97 13.33 -9.55
C ALA A 111 9.56 12.72 -9.42
N LEU A 112 9.41 11.45 -9.83
CA LEU A 112 8.16 10.70 -9.79
C LEU A 112 8.39 9.31 -9.20
N LEU A 113 7.44 8.82 -8.41
CA LEU A 113 7.52 7.46 -7.87
C LEU A 113 7.55 6.37 -8.96
N ARG A 114 7.04 6.67 -10.17
CA ARG A 114 7.16 5.80 -11.34
C ARG A 114 8.61 5.37 -11.60
N GLU A 115 9.58 6.25 -11.37
CA GLU A 115 11.00 5.97 -11.61
C GLU A 115 11.53 4.81 -10.75
N ALA A 116 11.00 4.66 -9.52
CA ALA A 116 11.32 3.50 -8.67
C ALA A 116 10.80 2.18 -9.27
N TYR A 117 9.61 2.22 -9.89
CA TYR A 117 9.03 1.05 -10.57
C TYR A 117 9.83 0.70 -11.82
N GLU A 118 10.19 1.68 -12.62
CA GLU A 118 10.99 1.50 -13.85
C GLU A 118 12.43 1.06 -13.53
N ALA A 119 13.02 1.53 -12.44
CA ALA A 119 14.32 1.06 -11.98
C ALA A 119 14.27 -0.42 -11.54
N THR A 120 13.13 -0.86 -11.02
CA THR A 120 12.94 -2.26 -10.60
C THR A 120 12.65 -3.17 -11.79
N GLU A 121 11.77 -2.74 -12.68
CA GLU A 121 11.35 -3.46 -13.88
C GLU A 121 11.30 -2.49 -15.07
N PRO A 122 12.35 -2.49 -15.91
CA PRO A 122 12.42 -1.61 -17.08
C PRO A 122 11.20 -1.77 -18.00
N GLY A 123 10.57 -0.65 -18.34
CA GLY A 123 9.36 -0.63 -19.16
C GLY A 123 8.07 -0.95 -18.40
N TYR A 124 8.10 -0.85 -17.06
CA TYR A 124 6.90 -1.07 -16.24
C TYR A 124 5.75 -0.14 -16.65
N ASP A 125 4.62 -0.72 -17.06
CA ASP A 125 3.42 -0.02 -17.51
C ASP A 125 2.20 -0.22 -16.59
N GLY A 126 2.42 -0.89 -15.43
CA GLY A 126 1.39 -1.18 -14.45
C GLY A 126 1.03 -0.02 -13.53
N HIS A 127 0.25 -0.32 -12.50
CA HIS A 127 -0.18 0.65 -11.51
C HIS A 127 0.94 1.08 -10.55
N ILE A 128 1.13 2.39 -10.44
CA ILE A 128 2.05 3.00 -9.48
C ILE A 128 1.30 3.29 -8.18
N SER A 129 1.59 2.57 -7.13
CA SER A 129 0.95 2.68 -5.81
C SER A 129 1.93 3.00 -4.69
N VAL A 130 1.42 3.46 -3.57
CA VAL A 130 2.10 3.53 -2.28
C VAL A 130 1.36 2.63 -1.27
N PRO A 131 2.05 2.08 -0.26
CA PRO A 131 3.46 2.23 0.08
C PRO A 131 4.38 1.52 -0.91
N VAL A 132 5.65 1.90 -0.89
CA VAL A 132 6.74 1.18 -1.54
C VAL A 132 7.87 1.01 -0.53
N LEU A 133 8.30 -0.22 -0.33
CA LEU A 133 9.51 -0.55 0.41
C LEU A 133 10.65 -0.72 -0.58
N TRP A 134 11.60 0.21 -0.53
CA TRP A 134 12.76 0.30 -1.42
C TRP A 134 14.00 -0.25 -0.75
N ASP A 135 14.76 -1.07 -1.46
CA ASP A 135 16.09 -1.51 -1.05
C ASP A 135 17.17 -0.63 -1.69
N ARG A 136 17.92 0.08 -0.87
CA ARG A 136 19.00 0.98 -1.32
C ARG A 136 20.20 0.23 -1.88
N GLU A 137 20.44 -1.00 -1.43
CA GLU A 137 21.60 -1.80 -1.88
C GLU A 137 21.38 -2.33 -3.29
N THR A 138 20.20 -2.86 -3.57
CA THR A 138 19.89 -3.42 -4.89
C THR A 138 19.27 -2.41 -5.83
N SER A 139 18.92 -1.20 -5.35
CA SER A 139 18.21 -0.17 -6.11
C SER A 139 16.93 -0.71 -6.74
N ARG A 140 16.10 -1.40 -5.93
CA ARG A 140 14.85 -2.03 -6.37
C ARG A 140 13.76 -1.94 -5.31
N ILE A 141 12.52 -2.02 -5.76
CA ILE A 141 11.37 -2.24 -4.88
C ILE A 141 11.43 -3.67 -4.34
N VAL A 142 11.42 -3.81 -3.02
CA VAL A 142 11.21 -5.11 -2.36
C VAL A 142 9.74 -5.48 -2.41
N SER A 143 8.89 -4.57 -1.94
CA SER A 143 7.45 -4.81 -1.86
C SER A 143 6.66 -3.51 -2.00
N ASN A 144 5.50 -3.60 -2.63
CA ASN A 144 4.43 -2.60 -2.56
C ASN A 144 3.14 -3.19 -1.96
N ASN A 145 3.24 -4.40 -1.39
CA ASN A 145 2.15 -5.06 -0.67
C ASN A 145 2.13 -4.63 0.80
N PHE A 146 1.26 -3.69 1.16
CA PHE A 146 1.23 -3.09 2.50
C PHE A 146 1.05 -4.11 3.65
N PRO A 147 0.24 -5.21 3.51
CA PRO A 147 0.14 -6.22 4.57
C PRO A 147 1.48 -6.89 4.87
N ASP A 148 2.19 -7.32 3.83
CA ASP A 148 3.50 -7.97 3.97
C ASP A 148 4.51 -7.01 4.58
N ILE A 149 4.55 -5.75 4.13
CA ILE A 149 5.42 -4.72 4.70
C ILE A 149 5.15 -4.57 6.20
N THR A 150 3.89 -4.49 6.63
CA THR A 150 3.57 -4.32 8.06
C THR A 150 3.96 -5.53 8.90
N ILE A 151 3.76 -6.75 8.38
CA ILE A 151 4.16 -7.99 9.05
C ILE A 151 5.69 -8.09 9.15
N ASP A 152 6.41 -7.77 8.08
CA ASP A 152 7.87 -7.82 8.08
C ASP A 152 8.48 -6.79 9.05
N LEU A 153 7.92 -5.57 9.10
CA LEU A 153 8.35 -4.57 10.08
C LEU A 153 8.20 -5.07 11.53
N ASP A 154 7.10 -5.72 11.83
CA ASP A 154 6.80 -6.21 13.17
C ASP A 154 7.63 -7.46 13.53
N THR A 155 7.72 -8.41 12.61
CA THR A 155 8.27 -9.75 12.93
C THR A 155 9.76 -9.89 12.62
N GLN A 156 10.33 -9.12 11.69
CA GLN A 156 11.69 -9.32 11.22
C GLN A 156 12.70 -8.29 11.78
N PHE A 157 12.22 -7.13 12.22
CA PHE A 157 13.07 -6.08 12.79
C PHE A 157 13.11 -6.05 14.32
N GLY A 158 12.70 -7.13 14.99
CA GLY A 158 12.64 -7.19 16.46
C GLY A 158 13.97 -6.87 17.18
N ALA A 159 15.12 -7.17 16.56
CA ALA A 159 16.43 -6.83 17.11
C ALA A 159 16.70 -5.31 17.17
N TYR A 160 15.92 -4.52 16.44
CA TYR A 160 16.07 -3.07 16.30
C TYR A 160 14.84 -2.30 16.79
N ALA A 161 13.74 -3.00 17.07
CA ALA A 161 12.52 -2.39 17.56
C ALA A 161 12.70 -1.88 18.99
N HIS A 162 12.10 -0.72 19.29
CA HIS A 162 12.05 -0.14 20.62
C HIS A 162 10.59 -0.11 21.07
N GLY A 163 10.28 -0.79 22.16
CA GLY A 163 8.94 -0.86 22.74
C GLY A 163 8.42 -2.29 22.85
N ASP A 164 7.35 -2.45 23.64
CA ASP A 164 6.78 -3.75 23.98
C ASP A 164 5.61 -4.13 23.05
N TYR A 165 5.58 -3.59 21.83
CA TYR A 165 4.52 -3.89 20.85
C TYR A 165 4.84 -5.15 20.09
N ASP A 166 3.90 -6.10 20.13
CA ASP A 166 3.81 -7.25 19.23
C ASP A 166 2.45 -7.13 18.52
N LEU A 167 2.48 -6.64 17.28
CA LEU A 167 1.27 -6.33 16.51
C LEU A 167 0.74 -7.55 15.75
N TYR A 168 1.55 -8.63 15.69
CA TYR A 168 1.20 -9.88 14.99
C TYR A 168 1.65 -11.09 15.82
N PRO A 169 1.16 -11.20 17.09
CA PRO A 169 1.59 -12.24 18.02
C PRO A 169 1.24 -13.63 17.49
N GLU A 170 2.20 -14.55 17.58
CA GLU A 170 2.13 -15.88 16.95
C GLU A 170 0.83 -16.62 17.27
N ARG A 171 0.41 -16.60 18.54
CA ARG A 171 -0.81 -17.27 19.01
C ARG A 171 -2.11 -16.73 18.42
N LEU A 172 -2.11 -15.48 17.91
CA LEU A 172 -3.29 -14.81 17.36
C LEU A 172 -3.27 -14.70 15.82
N ARG A 173 -2.18 -15.10 15.16
CA ARG A 173 -2.03 -14.96 13.70
C ARG A 173 -3.20 -15.52 12.91
N PRO A 174 -3.72 -16.73 13.17
CA PRO A 174 -4.84 -17.26 12.43
C PRO A 174 -6.12 -16.40 12.55
N GLU A 175 -6.38 -15.86 13.74
CA GLU A 175 -7.55 -14.98 13.98
C GLU A 175 -7.35 -13.62 13.32
N ILE A 176 -6.15 -13.04 13.44
CA ILE A 176 -5.78 -11.77 12.79
C ILE A 176 -5.91 -11.89 11.28
N ASP A 177 -5.42 -12.99 10.70
CA ASP A 177 -5.48 -13.21 9.25
C ASP A 177 -6.92 -13.37 8.75
N ALA A 178 -7.75 -14.11 9.49
CA ALA A 178 -9.17 -14.28 9.17
C ALA A 178 -9.94 -12.95 9.20
N ILE A 179 -9.73 -12.14 10.25
CA ILE A 179 -10.31 -10.80 10.37
C ILE A 179 -9.79 -9.88 9.26
N ASN A 180 -8.47 -9.86 9.03
CA ASN A 180 -7.87 -9.04 7.98
C ASN A 180 -8.40 -9.40 6.60
N ALA A 181 -8.61 -10.68 6.28
CA ALA A 181 -9.20 -11.11 5.01
C ALA A 181 -10.62 -10.56 4.85
N THR A 182 -11.44 -10.66 5.89
CA THR A 182 -12.81 -10.13 5.90
C THR A 182 -12.83 -8.60 5.74
N VAL A 183 -12.03 -7.90 6.55
CA VAL A 183 -11.90 -6.43 6.51
C VAL A 183 -11.36 -5.96 5.15
N TYR A 184 -10.36 -6.66 4.62
CA TYR A 184 -9.78 -6.31 3.32
C TYR A 184 -10.81 -6.37 2.19
N GLN A 185 -11.59 -7.43 2.12
CA GLN A 185 -12.59 -7.61 1.07
C GLN A 185 -13.78 -6.65 1.20
N ASN A 186 -14.31 -6.53 2.41
CA ASN A 186 -15.62 -5.90 2.60
C ASN A 186 -15.52 -4.42 3.00
N VAL A 187 -14.50 -4.04 3.76
CA VAL A 187 -14.30 -2.66 4.20
C VAL A 187 -13.29 -1.95 3.30
N ASN A 188 -12.05 -2.45 3.28
CA ASN A 188 -10.97 -1.75 2.60
C ASN A 188 -11.17 -1.66 1.09
N ASN A 189 -11.49 -2.77 0.42
CA ASN A 189 -11.84 -2.76 -0.99
C ASN A 189 -13.30 -2.36 -1.24
N GLY A 190 -14.18 -2.57 -0.27
CA GLY A 190 -15.59 -2.20 -0.37
C GLY A 190 -15.81 -0.73 -0.69
N VAL A 191 -15.06 0.18 -0.03
CA VAL A 191 -15.16 1.62 -0.32
C VAL A 191 -14.75 1.97 -1.74
N TYR A 192 -13.74 1.28 -2.28
CA TYR A 192 -13.30 1.48 -3.66
C TYR A 192 -14.27 0.85 -4.66
N ARG A 193 -14.77 -0.34 -4.37
CA ARG A 193 -15.78 -1.00 -5.21
C ARG A 193 -17.04 -0.14 -5.35
N ALA A 194 -17.54 0.42 -4.25
CA ALA A 194 -18.68 1.33 -4.26
C ALA A 194 -18.33 2.68 -4.90
N GLY A 195 -17.27 3.35 -4.43
CA GLY A 195 -16.92 4.69 -4.87
C GLY A 195 -16.42 4.78 -6.32
N MET A 196 -15.95 3.68 -6.87
CA MET A 196 -15.41 3.59 -8.23
C MET A 196 -16.29 2.81 -9.20
N ALA A 197 -17.47 2.36 -8.77
CA ALA A 197 -18.45 1.74 -9.65
C ALA A 197 -18.87 2.73 -10.76
N THR A 198 -18.98 2.23 -11.99
CA THR A 198 -19.41 3.05 -13.14
C THR A 198 -20.82 2.70 -13.62
N THR A 199 -21.47 1.73 -12.98
CA THR A 199 -22.88 1.38 -13.20
C THR A 199 -23.62 1.36 -11.87
N GLN A 200 -24.94 1.62 -11.90
CA GLN A 200 -25.79 1.57 -10.71
C GLN A 200 -25.82 0.18 -10.09
N GLN A 201 -25.81 -0.88 -10.92
CA GLN A 201 -25.79 -2.26 -10.45
C GLN A 201 -24.50 -2.57 -9.67
N ALA A 202 -23.32 -2.25 -10.23
CA ALA A 202 -22.04 -2.46 -9.56
C ALA A 202 -21.93 -1.68 -8.24
N TYR A 203 -22.52 -0.46 -8.18
CA TYR A 203 -22.61 0.30 -6.94
C TYR A 203 -23.49 -0.41 -5.89
N HIS A 204 -24.71 -0.85 -6.28
CA HIS A 204 -25.63 -1.52 -5.38
C HIS A 204 -25.04 -2.82 -4.82
N ASP A 205 -24.39 -3.63 -5.66
CA ASP A 205 -23.75 -4.87 -5.24
C ASP A 205 -22.61 -4.62 -4.25
N ALA A 206 -21.80 -3.59 -4.50
CA ALA A 206 -20.74 -3.20 -3.59
C ALA A 206 -21.25 -2.60 -2.27
N ALA A 207 -22.35 -1.83 -2.31
CA ALA A 207 -22.96 -1.21 -1.14
C ALA A 207 -23.81 -2.22 -0.33
N GLY A 208 -24.49 -3.17 -1.00
CA GLY A 208 -25.31 -4.20 -0.38
C GLY A 208 -24.52 -5.15 0.50
N LEU A 209 -23.34 -5.55 0.10
CA LEU A 209 -22.41 -6.34 0.92
C LEU A 209 -22.03 -5.65 2.25
N ARG A 210 -22.10 -4.32 2.31
CA ARG A 210 -21.84 -3.54 3.53
C ARG A 210 -23.05 -3.48 4.46
N ALA A 211 -24.27 -3.46 3.92
CA ALA A 211 -25.51 -3.39 4.70
C ALA A 211 -25.81 -4.72 5.42
N THR A 212 -25.52 -5.85 4.79
CA THR A 212 -25.71 -7.18 5.38
C THR A 212 -24.75 -7.48 6.53
N GLN A 213 -23.51 -6.98 6.48
CA GLN A 213 -22.54 -7.21 7.56
C GLN A 213 -22.71 -6.25 8.76
N ALA A 214 -23.19 -5.03 8.53
CA ALA A 214 -23.49 -4.11 9.63
C ALA A 214 -24.79 -4.48 10.41
N GLY A 215 -25.59 -5.39 9.88
CA GLY A 215 -26.83 -5.86 10.50
C GLY A 215 -26.68 -7.09 11.42
N ASP A 216 -25.68 -7.92 11.13
CA ASP A 216 -25.55 -9.22 11.82
C ASP A 216 -24.88 -9.09 13.22
N ASP A 217 -24.11 -8.02 13.45
CA ASP A 217 -23.44 -7.80 14.75
C ASP A 217 -24.30 -7.03 15.77
N ARG A 218 -25.55 -6.72 15.45
CA ARG A 218 -26.46 -5.99 16.37
C ARG A 218 -27.41 -6.87 17.15
N ASP A 219 -27.46 -8.17 16.83
CA ASP A 219 -28.35 -9.14 17.48
C ASP A 219 -27.57 -10.25 18.23
N ALA A 220 -26.28 -10.01 18.58
CA ALA A 220 -25.48 -10.93 19.39
C ALA A 220 -25.20 -10.37 20.79
#